data_47c6e76de657dc01afb6399aab9a0385
#
_entry.id   47c6e76de657dc01afb6399aab9a0385
#
_cell.length_a   1.000
_cell.length_b   1.000
_cell.length_c   1.000
_cell.angle_alpha   90.00
_cell.angle_beta   90.00
_cell.angle_gamma   90.00
#
_symmetry.space_group_name_H-M   'P 1'
#
loop_
_entity.id
_entity.type
_entity.pdbx_description
1 polymer ?
#
loop_
_entity_poly.entity_id
_entity_poly.type
_entity_poly.pdbx_seq_one_letter_code
_entity_poly.pdbx_strand_id
1 'polypeptide(L)'
;MPTSKPSLDTATIRILDLLQQNAEMSISELAEATGLSASPCWRRVNDLKESGVIKGSVALVDAQSLGLAVNVFVQVSLKQQDRESLDVFNAAIKTKPEIVECYLMTGEADYMLRVVVEDLMKFQALVVDFLTRIPGVANIRSSFALSQIKYTTALPTDHLKAKS
;
A
#
# COMPACT_ATOMS: atom_id res chain seq x y z
N MET A 1 21.69 10.68 7.35
CA MET A 1 22.52 9.64 8.00
C MET A 1 22.06 8.31 7.45
N PRO A 2 22.92 7.44 6.92
CA PRO A 2 22.49 6.11 6.50
C PRO A 2 22.12 5.33 7.76
N THR A 3 20.85 5.11 7.99
CA THR A 3 20.36 4.19 9.00
C THR A 3 20.83 2.79 8.61
N SER A 4 21.67 2.17 9.44
CA SER A 4 22.06 0.78 9.24
C SER A 4 20.80 -0.08 9.10
N LYS A 5 20.76 -0.93 8.07
CA LYS A 5 19.66 -1.88 7.94
C LYS A 5 19.56 -2.67 9.24
N PRO A 6 18.37 -2.80 9.86
CA PRO A 6 18.21 -3.56 11.07
C PRO A 6 18.64 -5.00 10.84
N SER A 7 19.27 -5.61 11.83
CA SER A 7 19.52 -7.05 11.81
C SER A 7 18.18 -7.77 11.89
N LEU A 8 17.77 -8.41 10.80
CA LEU A 8 16.55 -9.21 10.72
C LEU A 8 16.86 -10.65 11.13
N ASP A 9 17.25 -10.85 12.40
CA ASP A 9 17.38 -12.19 12.96
C ASP A 9 16.01 -12.87 13.15
N THR A 10 16.00 -14.16 13.43
CA THR A 10 14.79 -14.98 13.56
C THR A 10 13.77 -14.38 14.54
N ALA A 11 14.24 -13.83 15.67
CA ALA A 11 13.35 -13.24 16.66
C ALA A 11 12.71 -11.93 16.15
N THR A 12 13.48 -11.10 15.46
CA THR A 12 12.98 -9.85 14.84
C THR A 12 11.98 -10.14 13.72
N ILE A 13 12.24 -11.15 12.88
CA ILE A 13 11.31 -11.60 11.84
C ILE A 13 10.00 -12.09 12.48
N ARG A 14 10.08 -12.87 13.57
CA ARG A 14 8.88 -13.35 14.29
C ARG A 14 8.07 -12.19 14.90
N ILE A 15 8.72 -11.16 15.47
CA ILE A 15 8.06 -9.93 15.93
C ILE A 15 7.34 -9.26 14.77
N LEU A 16 8.00 -9.12 13.63
CA LEU A 16 7.42 -8.49 12.44
C LEU A 16 6.19 -9.28 11.93
N ASP A 17 6.26 -10.60 11.88
CA ASP A 17 5.16 -11.46 11.47
C ASP A 17 3.93 -11.30 12.39
N LEU A 18 4.15 -11.24 13.70
CA LEU A 18 3.09 -11.03 14.69
C LEU A 18 2.44 -9.63 14.53
N LEU A 19 3.27 -8.60 14.40
CA LEU A 19 2.77 -7.22 14.21
C LEU A 19 2.04 -7.01 12.88
N GLN A 20 2.37 -7.76 11.84
CA GLN A 20 1.62 -7.75 10.59
C GLN A 20 0.23 -8.40 10.72
N GLN A 21 0.03 -9.28 11.69
CA GLN A 21 -1.26 -9.92 11.97
C GLN A 21 -2.08 -9.12 12.96
N ASN A 22 -1.44 -8.58 13.98
CA ASN A 22 -2.08 -7.77 15.02
C ASN A 22 -1.13 -6.65 15.49
N ALA A 23 -1.34 -5.44 14.98
CA ALA A 23 -0.52 -4.27 15.34
C ALA A 23 -0.79 -3.74 16.76
N GLU A 24 -1.84 -4.21 17.44
CA GLU A 24 -2.22 -3.81 18.80
C GLU A 24 -1.55 -4.64 19.90
N MET A 25 -0.77 -5.66 19.53
CA MET A 25 -0.04 -6.46 20.49
C MET A 25 0.89 -5.60 21.35
N SER A 26 0.77 -5.78 22.66
CA SER A 26 1.66 -5.15 23.64
C SER A 26 3.07 -5.73 23.58
N ILE A 27 4.05 -5.00 24.10
CA ILE A 27 5.43 -5.49 24.21
C ILE A 27 5.51 -6.76 25.08
N SER A 28 4.67 -6.90 26.07
CA SER A 28 4.62 -8.10 26.91
C SER A 28 4.13 -9.34 26.14
N GLU A 29 3.07 -9.20 25.35
CA GLU A 29 2.56 -10.27 24.49
C GLU A 29 3.56 -10.67 23.40
N LEU A 30 4.22 -9.68 22.77
CA LEU A 30 5.27 -9.94 21.78
C LEU A 30 6.49 -10.66 22.41
N ALA A 31 6.90 -10.23 23.59
CA ALA A 31 8.01 -10.83 24.33
C ALA A 31 7.72 -12.31 24.68
N GLU A 32 6.52 -12.58 25.20
CA GLU A 32 6.06 -13.95 25.49
C GLU A 32 6.03 -14.81 24.21
N ALA A 33 5.41 -14.32 23.15
CA ALA A 33 5.28 -15.06 21.88
C ALA A 33 6.61 -15.33 21.17
N THR A 34 7.66 -14.54 21.48
CA THR A 34 8.99 -14.67 20.86
C THR A 34 10.05 -15.27 21.77
N GLY A 35 9.71 -15.55 23.04
CA GLY A 35 10.65 -16.05 24.04
C GLY A 35 11.71 -15.03 24.47
N LEU A 36 11.43 -13.75 24.31
CA LEU A 36 12.30 -12.64 24.70
C LEU A 36 11.86 -12.02 26.02
N SER A 37 12.76 -11.30 26.69
CA SER A 37 12.33 -10.37 27.74
C SER A 37 11.84 -9.05 27.13
N ALA A 38 11.05 -8.29 27.89
CA ALA A 38 10.37 -7.07 27.41
C ALA A 38 11.33 -6.01 26.83
N SER A 39 12.48 -5.79 27.46
CA SER A 39 13.44 -4.75 27.02
C SER A 39 14.08 -5.04 25.66
N PRO A 40 14.65 -6.23 25.38
CA PRO A 40 15.10 -6.59 24.03
C PRO A 40 13.99 -6.59 23.00
N CYS A 41 12.76 -7.00 23.34
CA CYS A 41 11.61 -6.98 22.45
C CYS A 41 11.26 -5.52 22.06
N TRP A 42 11.12 -4.64 23.03
CA TRP A 42 10.87 -3.22 22.82
C TRP A 42 11.92 -2.56 21.91
N ARG A 43 13.21 -2.82 22.17
CA ARG A 43 14.29 -2.29 21.34
C ARG A 43 14.15 -2.72 19.86
N ARG A 44 13.88 -4.01 19.60
CA ARG A 44 13.70 -4.53 18.24
C ARG A 44 12.51 -3.90 17.53
N VAL A 45 11.39 -3.70 18.23
CA VAL A 45 10.22 -3.01 17.68
C VAL A 45 10.55 -1.58 17.30
N ASN A 46 11.31 -0.85 18.14
CA ASN A 46 11.75 0.50 17.84
C ASN A 46 12.74 0.55 16.67
N ASP A 47 13.71 -0.35 16.63
CA ASP A 47 14.66 -0.46 15.52
C ASP A 47 13.93 -0.69 14.17
N LEU A 48 12.88 -1.53 14.16
CA LEU A 48 12.03 -1.75 12.98
C LEU A 48 11.28 -0.48 12.54
N LYS A 49 10.81 0.34 13.50
CA LYS A 49 10.13 1.62 13.21
C LYS A 49 11.13 2.68 12.73
N GLU A 50 12.25 2.86 13.43
CA GLU A 50 13.26 3.86 13.11
C GLU A 50 13.95 3.59 11.77
N SER A 51 14.17 2.32 11.43
CA SER A 51 14.73 1.92 10.14
C SER A 51 13.73 2.00 8.97
N GLY A 52 12.44 2.27 9.26
CA GLY A 52 11.38 2.35 8.25
C GLY A 52 10.91 0.99 7.70
N VAL A 53 11.32 -0.13 8.29
CA VAL A 53 10.77 -1.46 7.99
C VAL A 53 9.29 -1.49 8.35
N ILE A 54 8.93 -0.98 9.55
CA ILE A 54 7.56 -0.66 9.91
C ILE A 54 7.31 0.79 9.56
N LYS A 55 6.52 1.04 8.53
CA LYS A 55 6.18 2.41 8.06
C LYS A 55 5.15 3.10 8.95
N GLY A 56 4.31 2.33 9.63
CA GLY A 56 3.24 2.82 10.49
C GLY A 56 2.23 1.73 10.83
N SER A 57 1.27 2.05 11.68
CA SER A 57 0.11 1.22 12.01
C SER A 57 -1.14 2.04 11.73
N VAL A 58 -2.11 1.43 11.05
CA VAL A 58 -3.37 2.07 10.67
C VAL A 58 -4.54 1.13 10.94
N ALA A 59 -5.71 1.69 11.19
CA ALA A 59 -6.94 0.91 11.21
C ALA A 59 -7.30 0.46 9.79
N LEU A 60 -7.60 -0.80 9.60
CA LEU A 60 -8.19 -1.31 8.36
C LEU A 60 -9.70 -1.12 8.44
N VAL A 61 -10.25 -0.46 7.41
CA VAL A 61 -11.67 -0.10 7.37
C VAL A 61 -12.34 -0.85 6.23
N ASP A 62 -13.53 -1.37 6.48
CA ASP A 62 -14.36 -2.01 5.45
C ASP A 62 -15.01 -0.96 4.56
N ALA A 63 -14.67 -0.99 3.28
CA ALA A 63 -15.14 -0.01 2.30
C ALA A 63 -16.67 -0.06 2.12
N GLN A 64 -17.27 -1.24 2.16
CA GLN A 64 -18.72 -1.40 2.00
C GLN A 64 -19.47 -0.78 3.19
N SER A 65 -18.95 -0.96 4.39
CA SER A 65 -19.50 -0.33 5.61
C SER A 65 -19.44 1.19 5.58
N LEU A 66 -18.53 1.77 4.78
CA LEU A 66 -18.46 3.21 4.51
C LEU A 66 -19.30 3.65 3.30
N GLY A 67 -20.06 2.75 2.67
CA GLY A 67 -20.82 3.05 1.47
C GLY A 67 -19.98 3.12 0.18
N LEU A 68 -18.70 2.74 0.22
CA LEU A 68 -17.79 2.73 -0.94
C LEU A 68 -17.91 1.39 -1.67
N ALA A 69 -19.01 1.21 -2.42
CA ALA A 69 -19.38 -0.07 -3.01
C ALA A 69 -18.64 -0.40 -4.32
N VAL A 70 -18.05 0.60 -4.98
CA VAL A 70 -17.45 0.45 -6.32
C VAL A 70 -15.93 0.44 -6.23
N ASN A 71 -15.31 -0.67 -6.63
CA ASN A 71 -13.86 -0.86 -6.69
C ASN A 71 -13.45 -1.08 -8.15
N VAL A 72 -12.62 -0.19 -8.69
CA VAL A 72 -12.25 -0.16 -10.12
C VAL A 72 -10.74 -0.13 -10.27
N PHE A 73 -10.22 -0.98 -11.15
CA PHE A 73 -8.85 -0.89 -11.62
C PHE A 73 -8.81 -0.10 -12.92
N VAL A 74 -8.03 0.97 -12.94
CA VAL A 74 -7.95 1.90 -14.06
C VAL A 74 -6.55 1.89 -14.62
N GLN A 75 -6.42 1.50 -15.88
CA GLN A 75 -5.19 1.62 -16.65
C GLN A 75 -5.17 2.96 -17.36
N VAL A 76 -4.05 3.68 -17.24
CA VAL A 76 -3.84 4.97 -17.90
C VAL A 76 -2.58 4.90 -18.74
N SER A 77 -2.68 5.37 -20.00
CA SER A 77 -1.53 5.57 -20.86
C SER A 77 -1.35 7.05 -21.14
N LEU A 78 -0.09 7.52 -21.17
CA LEU A 78 0.27 8.88 -21.49
C LEU A 78 0.66 8.99 -22.97
N LYS A 79 0.54 10.18 -23.54
CA LYS A 79 0.99 10.49 -24.90
C LYS A 79 2.51 10.43 -25.04
N GLN A 80 3.22 10.79 -23.97
CA GLN A 80 4.68 10.79 -23.87
C GLN A 80 5.08 10.29 -22.50
N GLN A 81 6.17 9.49 -22.45
CA GLN A 81 6.71 8.93 -21.21
C GLN A 81 7.95 9.72 -20.74
N ASP A 82 7.93 11.04 -20.93
CA ASP A 82 8.98 11.90 -20.42
C ASP A 82 8.75 12.26 -18.93
N ARG A 83 9.80 12.73 -18.29
CA ARG A 83 9.80 13.04 -16.87
C ARG A 83 8.75 14.09 -16.49
N GLU A 84 8.57 15.09 -17.34
CA GLU A 84 7.62 16.18 -17.10
C GLU A 84 6.17 15.65 -17.09
N SER A 85 5.80 14.84 -18.09
CA SER A 85 4.48 14.21 -18.18
C SER A 85 4.19 13.30 -16.99
N LEU A 86 5.19 12.52 -16.55
CA LEU A 86 5.08 11.66 -15.37
C LEU A 86 4.89 12.50 -14.10
N ASP A 87 5.66 13.57 -13.91
CA ASP A 87 5.57 14.42 -12.72
C ASP A 87 4.22 15.14 -12.64
N VAL A 88 3.69 15.64 -13.77
CA VAL A 88 2.35 16.26 -13.87
C VAL A 88 1.26 15.24 -13.46
N PHE A 89 1.30 14.04 -14.03
CA PHE A 89 0.34 13.00 -13.69
C PHE A 89 0.43 12.59 -12.21
N ASN A 90 1.64 12.33 -11.71
CA ASN A 90 1.87 11.95 -10.32
C ASN A 90 1.39 13.01 -9.32
N ALA A 91 1.58 14.29 -9.62
CA ALA A 91 1.09 15.38 -8.79
C ALA A 91 -0.44 15.42 -8.77
N ALA A 92 -1.09 15.28 -9.93
CA ALA A 92 -2.54 15.29 -10.05
C ALA A 92 -3.17 14.12 -9.25
N ILE A 93 -2.68 12.90 -9.43
CA ILE A 93 -3.24 11.70 -8.76
C ILE A 93 -3.22 11.83 -7.23
N LYS A 94 -2.17 12.39 -6.66
CA LYS A 94 -2.04 12.58 -5.20
C LYS A 94 -3.12 13.47 -4.59
N THR A 95 -3.84 14.26 -5.39
CA THR A 95 -4.91 15.15 -4.90
C THR A 95 -6.26 14.46 -4.73
N LYS A 96 -6.40 13.20 -5.19
CA LYS A 96 -7.68 12.48 -5.23
C LYS A 96 -7.70 11.35 -4.22
N PRO A 97 -8.45 11.49 -3.11
CA PRO A 97 -8.56 10.46 -2.09
C PRO A 97 -9.27 9.18 -2.58
N GLU A 98 -10.09 9.30 -3.62
CA GLU A 98 -10.76 8.14 -4.26
C GLU A 98 -9.77 7.19 -4.93
N ILE A 99 -8.57 7.66 -5.27
CA ILE A 99 -7.47 6.88 -5.84
C ILE A 99 -6.61 6.36 -4.69
N VAL A 100 -6.88 5.16 -4.25
CA VAL A 100 -6.24 4.57 -3.06
C VAL A 100 -4.88 3.92 -3.36
N GLU A 101 -4.64 3.54 -4.62
CA GLU A 101 -3.36 3.00 -5.08
C GLU A 101 -3.03 3.51 -6.48
N CYS A 102 -1.74 3.76 -6.73
CA CYS A 102 -1.22 4.14 -8.04
C CYS A 102 0.16 3.53 -8.23
N TYR A 103 0.33 2.79 -9.32
CA TYR A 103 1.58 2.14 -9.69
C TYR A 103 2.02 2.60 -11.09
N LEU A 104 3.28 2.97 -11.24
CA LEU A 104 3.91 3.09 -12.55
C LEU A 104 4.22 1.66 -13.04
N MET A 105 3.79 1.35 -14.24
CA MET A 105 3.82 0.00 -14.79
C MET A 105 4.81 -0.12 -15.95
N THR A 106 5.23 -1.34 -16.22
CA THR A 106 5.86 -1.73 -17.49
C THR A 106 4.82 -2.45 -18.34
N GLY A 107 4.79 -2.20 -19.66
CA GLY A 107 3.85 -2.87 -20.57
C GLY A 107 2.99 -1.87 -21.36
N GLU A 108 1.74 -2.25 -21.68
CA GLU A 108 0.86 -1.47 -22.55
C GLU A 108 0.33 -0.17 -21.91
N ALA A 109 0.18 -0.16 -20.58
CA ALA A 109 -0.27 1.02 -19.85
C ALA A 109 0.86 1.55 -18.98
N ASP A 110 0.94 2.87 -18.83
CA ASP A 110 1.94 3.53 -17.99
C ASP A 110 1.58 3.47 -16.51
N TYR A 111 0.30 3.49 -16.19
CA TYR A 111 -0.17 3.48 -14.81
C TYR A 111 -1.31 2.49 -14.59
N MET A 112 -1.30 1.89 -13.40
CA MET A 112 -2.42 1.16 -12.82
C MET A 112 -2.88 1.89 -11.57
N LEU A 113 -4.16 2.29 -11.56
CA LEU A 113 -4.80 2.90 -10.40
C LEU A 113 -5.81 1.91 -9.80
N ARG A 114 -5.98 1.98 -8.49
CA ARG A 114 -7.15 1.41 -7.82
C ARG A 114 -8.00 2.56 -7.29
N VAL A 115 -9.23 2.60 -7.73
CA VAL A 115 -10.23 3.62 -7.40
C VAL A 115 -11.33 2.99 -6.55
N VAL A 116 -11.72 3.66 -5.46
CA VAL A 116 -12.81 3.21 -4.59
C VAL A 116 -13.76 4.39 -4.41
N VAL A 117 -15.03 4.20 -4.80
CA VAL A 117 -16.07 5.24 -4.79
C VAL A 117 -17.43 4.67 -4.38
N GLU A 118 -18.39 5.54 -4.08
CA GLU A 118 -19.72 5.16 -3.63
C GLU A 118 -20.51 4.42 -4.72
N ASP A 119 -20.48 4.97 -5.97
CA ASP A 119 -21.30 4.51 -7.07
C ASP A 119 -20.65 4.76 -8.44
N LEU A 120 -21.32 4.29 -9.49
CA LEU A 120 -20.86 4.44 -10.87
C LEU A 120 -20.86 5.92 -11.33
N MET A 121 -21.77 6.75 -10.83
CA MET A 121 -21.83 8.17 -11.20
C MET A 121 -20.62 8.92 -10.67
N LYS A 122 -20.21 8.63 -9.44
CA LYS A 122 -18.96 9.17 -8.86
C LYS A 122 -17.73 8.72 -9.62
N PHE A 123 -17.68 7.44 -10.04
CA PHE A 123 -16.61 6.95 -10.88
C PHE A 123 -16.58 7.66 -12.25
N GLN A 124 -17.74 7.81 -12.90
CA GLN A 124 -17.83 8.52 -14.17
C GLN A 124 -17.36 9.97 -14.05
N ALA A 125 -17.76 10.67 -13.00
CA ALA A 125 -17.30 12.04 -12.74
C ALA A 125 -15.77 12.10 -12.55
N LEU A 126 -15.18 11.16 -11.79
CA LEU A 126 -13.73 11.06 -11.62
C LEU A 126 -13.00 10.88 -12.97
N VAL A 127 -13.54 10.03 -13.85
CA VAL A 127 -12.94 9.80 -15.16
C VAL A 127 -13.07 11.02 -16.04
N VAL A 128 -14.30 11.53 -16.23
CA VAL A 128 -14.62 12.60 -17.21
C VAL A 128 -14.12 13.95 -16.75
N ASP A 129 -14.33 14.30 -15.46
CA ASP A 129 -14.03 15.64 -14.96
C ASP A 129 -12.62 15.79 -14.41
N PHE A 130 -11.92 14.67 -14.18
CA PHE A 130 -10.58 14.71 -13.64
C PHE A 130 -9.56 13.94 -14.48
N LEU A 131 -9.63 12.61 -14.60
CA LEU A 131 -8.58 11.83 -15.24
C LEU A 131 -8.34 12.21 -16.71
N THR A 132 -9.41 12.44 -17.49
CA THR A 132 -9.29 12.86 -18.91
C THR A 132 -8.75 14.28 -19.07
N ARG A 133 -8.83 15.10 -18.02
CA ARG A 133 -8.35 16.49 -18.04
C ARG A 133 -6.89 16.64 -17.61
N ILE A 134 -6.26 15.57 -17.12
CA ILE A 134 -4.85 15.63 -16.79
C ILE A 134 -4.05 15.76 -18.09
N PRO A 135 -3.20 16.79 -18.22
CA PRO A 135 -2.35 16.95 -19.40
C PRO A 135 -1.51 15.70 -19.67
N GLY A 136 -1.45 15.29 -20.92
CA GLY A 136 -0.65 14.14 -21.32
C GLY A 136 -1.38 12.79 -21.27
N VAL A 137 -2.55 12.67 -20.66
CA VAL A 137 -3.34 11.43 -20.72
C VAL A 137 -3.79 11.16 -22.15
N ALA A 138 -3.52 9.94 -22.62
CA ALA A 138 -3.86 9.47 -23.98
C ALA A 138 -5.04 8.50 -23.96
N ASN A 139 -5.02 7.53 -23.03
CA ASN A 139 -6.03 6.48 -22.97
C ASN A 139 -6.32 6.07 -21.52
N ILE A 140 -7.57 5.70 -21.27
CA ILE A 140 -8.04 5.19 -19.98
C ILE A 140 -8.87 3.94 -20.24
N ARG A 141 -8.52 2.84 -19.54
CA ARG A 141 -9.28 1.58 -19.55
C ARG A 141 -9.67 1.25 -18.12
N SER A 142 -10.94 0.98 -17.88
CA SER A 142 -11.48 0.70 -16.55
C SER A 142 -11.99 -0.73 -16.47
N SER A 143 -11.64 -1.43 -15.39
CA SER A 143 -12.08 -2.80 -15.10
C SER A 143 -12.69 -2.83 -13.70
N PHE A 144 -13.97 -3.12 -13.62
CA PHE A 144 -14.70 -3.22 -12.35
C PHE A 144 -14.40 -4.55 -11.67
N ALA A 145 -13.98 -4.49 -10.40
CA ALA A 145 -13.80 -5.69 -9.60
C ALA A 145 -15.18 -6.25 -9.20
N LEU A 146 -15.47 -7.47 -9.61
CA LEU A 146 -16.72 -8.15 -9.25
C LEU A 146 -16.71 -8.63 -7.81
N SER A 147 -15.55 -9.11 -7.33
CA SER A 147 -15.34 -9.53 -5.95
C SER A 147 -13.86 -9.48 -5.59
N GLN A 148 -13.57 -9.27 -4.31
CA GLN A 148 -12.22 -9.38 -3.76
C GLN A 148 -12.02 -10.78 -3.19
N ILE A 149 -11.26 -11.61 -3.89
CA ILE A 149 -11.05 -13.02 -3.51
C ILE A 149 -10.04 -13.13 -2.36
N LYS A 150 -9.05 -12.23 -2.33
CA LYS A 150 -8.03 -12.18 -1.27
C LYS A 150 -7.61 -10.75 -1.01
N TYR A 151 -7.49 -10.43 0.27
CA TYR A 151 -6.86 -9.21 0.73
C TYR A 151 -6.00 -9.49 1.97
N THR A 152 -4.79 -9.00 1.97
CA THR A 152 -3.90 -9.02 3.14
C THR A 152 -2.90 -7.87 3.03
N THR A 153 -2.58 -7.26 4.14
CA THR A 153 -1.50 -6.28 4.26
C THR A 153 -0.18 -6.93 4.68
N ALA A 154 -0.24 -8.20 5.12
CA ALA A 154 0.94 -8.95 5.56
C ALA A 154 1.81 -9.35 4.36
N LEU A 155 3.06 -8.93 4.37
CA LEU A 155 4.08 -9.31 3.39
C LEU A 155 4.75 -10.62 3.80
N PRO A 156 5.10 -11.51 2.84
CA PRO A 156 5.79 -12.77 3.13
C PRO A 156 7.22 -12.50 3.62
N THR A 157 7.61 -13.19 4.71
CA THR A 157 8.93 -13.04 5.35
C THR A 157 9.80 -14.31 5.23
N ASP A 158 9.29 -15.40 4.66
CA ASP A 158 9.98 -16.71 4.63
C ASP A 158 11.35 -16.67 3.95
N HIS A 159 11.53 -15.81 2.93
CA HIS A 159 12.80 -15.60 2.25
C HIS A 159 13.89 -14.99 3.16
N LEU A 160 13.52 -14.41 4.30
CA LEU A 160 14.44 -13.87 5.30
C LEU A 160 14.94 -14.98 6.25
N LYS A 161 14.10 -15.98 6.54
CA LYS A 161 14.42 -17.11 7.44
C LYS A 161 15.50 -18.03 6.89
N ALA A 162 15.66 -18.10 5.56
CA ALA A 162 16.66 -18.93 4.89
C ALA A 162 18.08 -18.35 4.91
N LYS A 163 18.29 -17.15 5.47
CA LYS A 163 19.60 -16.45 5.52
C LYS A 163 20.15 -16.32 6.94
N SER A 164 19.49 -16.94 7.92
CA SER A 164 19.89 -16.91 9.33
C SER A 164 20.69 -18.13 9.71
#